data_ec36c830b2942211d3d0d8d1ca804cf4
#
_entry.id   ec36c830b2942211d3d0d8d1ca804cf4
#
_cell.length_a   1.000
_cell.length_b   1.000
_cell.length_c   1.000
_cell.angle_alpha   90.00
_cell.angle_beta   90.00
_cell.angle_gamma   90.00
#
_symmetry.space_group_name_H-M   'P 1'
#
loop_
_entity.id
_entity.type
_entity.pdbx_description
1 polymer ?
#
loop_
_entity_poly.entity_id
_entity_poly.type
_entity_poly.pdbx_seq_one_letter_code
_entity_poly.pdbx_strand_id
1 'polypeptide(L)'
;MKQQAFRLFRLVIFATLAGVGLGLVGGCRGTQTPPQLTPAASTGTATPTLNAQQLQTQIAYGNTPTPQPSATPWPIEAPTEANLLALNAAEVLNPLTGEPPSDEALLQQRPILVKIANWPQLLRPEVGLTEADIVFEYYLGFQMNHLAALYYGGNAPTVGPLAPGRLIDARLAEHYQANLAYASAENMIEGVFNSVLPGRKFSRGFTRCPAICTETDALGGNTMVDTSALREHIAGLGTEEFVPALEGMQFDAKASAWDENAERLSYMYADFSVMDWRYDEAEGRYMLWQDYQDPTGIITLAQTRDRDTQEAVGFDNVIILFSHYITYGPELFDIDMREGDPEQRALLLRDGRMYFGTWQSSGPDQPFTFFGMDGSPLKLKPGSTWMTFASVTTRTKQVSPGNWDLTFVLN
;
A
#
# COMPACT_ATOMS: atom_id res chain seq x y z
N MET A 1 -11.20 -46.01 25.99
CA MET A 1 -10.38 -45.20 26.90
C MET A 1 -9.53 -44.22 26.07
N LYS A 2 -10.09 -43.13 25.60
CA LYS A 2 -9.41 -41.94 24.99
C LYS A 2 -10.49 -40.88 24.71
N GLN A 3 -11.11 -40.37 25.73
CA GLN A 3 -12.02 -39.22 25.71
C GLN A 3 -11.99 -38.49 27.04
N GLN A 4 -10.89 -37.82 27.36
CA GLN A 4 -10.79 -36.89 28.49
C GLN A 4 -9.48 -36.09 28.42
N ALA A 5 -9.30 -35.24 27.40
CA ALA A 5 -8.20 -34.29 27.35
C ALA A 5 -8.51 -33.02 26.52
N PHE A 6 -9.80 -32.63 26.41
CA PHE A 6 -10.15 -31.44 25.60
C PHE A 6 -11.18 -30.54 26.31
N ARG A 7 -11.02 -30.37 27.63
CA ARG A 7 -11.86 -29.45 28.42
C ARG A 7 -11.07 -28.69 29.48
N LEU A 8 -10.03 -27.95 29.11
CA LEU A 8 -9.30 -27.10 30.07
C LEU A 8 -8.58 -25.91 29.40
N PHE A 9 -9.21 -25.26 28.43
CA PHE A 9 -8.68 -24.01 27.88
C PHE A 9 -9.76 -22.97 27.55
N ARG A 10 -10.83 -22.97 28.37
CA ARG A 10 -11.88 -21.95 28.29
C ARG A 10 -12.30 -21.52 29.66
N LEU A 11 -11.41 -20.87 30.44
CA LEU A 11 -11.83 -20.12 31.64
C LEU A 11 -10.66 -19.36 32.28
N VAL A 12 -10.10 -18.35 31.63
CA VAL A 12 -9.36 -17.27 32.30
C VAL A 12 -9.46 -16.01 31.45
N ILE A 13 -10.61 -15.40 31.32
CA ILE A 13 -10.81 -13.97 31.08
C ILE A 13 -12.28 -13.70 31.45
N PHE A 14 -12.55 -13.43 32.70
CA PHE A 14 -13.68 -12.68 33.24
C PHE A 14 -13.72 -12.86 34.75
N ALA A 15 -12.95 -12.05 35.47
CA ALA A 15 -13.22 -11.72 36.90
C ALA A 15 -12.12 -10.78 37.41
N THR A 16 -12.29 -9.48 37.24
CA THR A 16 -11.80 -8.46 38.19
C THR A 16 -12.52 -7.15 37.92
N LEU A 17 -13.73 -7.07 38.41
CA LEU A 17 -14.45 -5.80 38.65
C LEU A 17 -15.53 -6.06 39.68
N ALA A 18 -15.19 -5.92 40.97
CA ALA A 18 -16.07 -5.48 42.03
C ALA A 18 -15.31 -5.54 43.38
N GLY A 19 -15.04 -4.39 43.92
CA GLY A 19 -14.42 -4.26 45.25
C GLY A 19 -14.39 -2.78 45.66
N VAL A 20 -15.57 -2.17 45.80
CA VAL A 20 -15.71 -0.88 46.48
C VAL A 20 -15.71 -1.16 47.97
N GLY A 21 -14.68 -0.71 48.67
CA GLY A 21 -14.58 -0.68 50.12
C GLY A 21 -14.62 0.76 50.63
N LEU A 22 -15.73 1.14 51.26
CA LEU A 22 -15.84 2.37 52.02
C LEU A 22 -14.90 2.33 53.26
N GLY A 23 -14.10 3.37 53.42
CA GLY A 23 -13.34 3.63 54.65
C GLY A 23 -13.34 5.13 54.91
N LEU A 24 -14.28 5.56 55.79
CA LEU A 24 -14.30 6.87 56.39
C LEU A 24 -13.35 6.88 57.60
N VAL A 25 -12.36 7.75 57.64
CA VAL A 25 -11.89 8.41 58.88
C VAL A 25 -11.29 9.76 58.54
N GLY A 26 -11.76 10.77 59.27
CA GLY A 26 -11.45 12.17 59.09
C GLY A 26 -10.11 12.60 59.72
N GLY A 27 -9.73 13.82 59.41
CA GLY A 27 -8.67 14.52 60.18
C GLY A 27 -7.97 15.64 59.44
N CYS A 28 -8.38 16.87 59.76
CA CYS A 28 -7.60 18.12 59.86
C CYS A 28 -6.97 18.77 58.59
N ARG A 29 -7.53 19.91 58.34
CA ARG A 29 -7.07 21.18 57.74
C ARG A 29 -5.56 21.37 57.61
N GLY A 30 -5.16 21.73 56.41
CA GLY A 30 -3.96 22.49 56.10
C GLY A 30 -4.14 23.09 54.69
N THR A 31 -4.59 24.35 54.67
CA THR A 31 -4.66 25.18 53.44
C THR A 31 -3.24 25.52 53.00
N GLN A 32 -2.76 24.92 51.91
CA GLN A 32 -1.63 25.42 51.14
C GLN A 32 -2.12 25.77 49.76
N THR A 33 -2.02 27.05 49.46
CA THR A 33 -2.28 27.65 48.12
C THR A 33 -1.14 27.18 47.19
N PRO A 34 -1.47 26.65 46.01
CA PRO A 34 -0.42 26.35 45.02
C PRO A 34 0.16 27.64 44.41
N PRO A 35 1.45 27.68 44.09
CA PRO A 35 2.08 28.82 43.48
C PRO A 35 1.50 29.06 42.09
N GLN A 36 1.09 30.31 41.87
CA GLN A 36 0.59 30.80 40.57
C GLN A 36 1.78 30.90 39.60
N LEU A 37 1.81 30.04 38.58
CA LEU A 37 2.74 30.17 37.48
C LEU A 37 2.29 31.32 36.58
N THR A 38 3.08 32.40 36.59
CA THR A 38 2.96 33.50 35.59
C THR A 38 3.29 32.95 34.20
N PRO A 39 2.46 33.19 33.17
CA PRO A 39 2.82 32.81 31.80
C PRO A 39 3.99 33.67 31.31
N ALA A 40 5.06 33.01 30.87
CA ALA A 40 6.11 33.67 30.11
C ALA A 40 5.52 34.24 28.80
N ALA A 41 5.73 35.49 28.56
CA ALA A 41 5.35 36.14 27.30
C ALA A 41 6.12 35.50 26.15
N SER A 42 5.45 34.74 25.30
CA SER A 42 5.99 34.32 24.02
C SER A 42 6.01 35.53 23.07
N THR A 43 7.19 36.01 22.74
CA THR A 43 7.39 36.93 21.62
C THR A 43 7.19 36.15 20.33
N GLY A 44 5.93 35.95 19.94
CA GLY A 44 5.57 35.45 18.63
C GLY A 44 5.92 36.51 17.58
N THR A 45 6.90 36.20 16.75
CA THR A 45 7.15 36.98 15.53
C THR A 45 5.92 36.79 14.63
N ALA A 46 5.10 37.82 14.52
CA ALA A 46 3.95 37.80 13.63
C ALA A 46 4.44 37.71 12.18
N THR A 47 4.13 36.61 11.51
CA THR A 47 4.28 36.51 10.05
C THR A 47 3.36 37.54 9.41
N PRO A 48 3.86 38.47 8.56
CA PRO A 48 3.02 39.46 7.94
C PRO A 48 2.00 38.79 7.01
N THR A 49 0.73 38.87 7.35
CA THR A 49 -0.36 38.47 6.49
C THR A 49 -0.52 39.52 5.39
N LEU A 50 -0.24 39.15 4.14
CA LEU A 50 -0.44 40.03 2.99
C LEU A 50 -1.94 40.40 2.88
N ASN A 51 -2.22 41.68 2.64
CA ASN A 51 -3.60 42.10 2.39
C ASN A 51 -4.04 41.71 0.96
N ALA A 52 -5.35 41.72 0.73
CA ALA A 52 -5.94 41.28 -0.56
C ALA A 52 -5.40 42.05 -1.78
N GLN A 53 -4.98 43.31 -1.62
CA GLN A 53 -4.39 44.10 -2.69
C GLN A 53 -2.95 43.67 -3.01
N GLN A 54 -2.17 43.26 -2.01
CA GLN A 54 -0.81 42.74 -2.19
C GLN A 54 -0.84 41.35 -2.88
N LEU A 55 -1.85 40.53 -2.55
CA LEU A 55 -2.05 39.27 -3.20
C LEU A 55 -2.44 39.42 -4.68
N GLN A 56 -3.32 40.39 -5.01
CA GLN A 56 -3.70 40.70 -6.39
C GLN A 56 -2.53 41.24 -7.20
N THR A 57 -1.62 42.01 -6.60
CA THR A 57 -0.42 42.52 -7.27
C THR A 57 0.56 41.40 -7.58
N GLN A 58 0.76 40.42 -6.69
CA GLN A 58 1.60 39.25 -6.97
C GLN A 58 1.03 38.39 -8.10
N ILE A 59 -0.28 38.21 -8.15
CA ILE A 59 -0.95 37.45 -9.23
C ILE A 59 -0.83 38.19 -10.57
N ALA A 60 -0.89 39.53 -10.59
CA ALA A 60 -0.76 40.31 -11.82
C ALA A 60 0.66 40.32 -12.40
N TYR A 61 1.71 40.24 -11.57
CA TYR A 61 3.11 40.17 -12.05
C TYR A 61 3.55 38.78 -12.50
N GLY A 62 2.84 37.73 -12.09
CA GLY A 62 3.14 36.34 -12.50
C GLY A 62 2.67 35.96 -13.92
N ASN A 63 1.81 36.77 -14.53
CA ASN A 63 1.14 36.42 -15.79
C ASN A 63 1.58 37.27 -17.00
N THR A 64 2.80 37.79 -17.05
CA THR A 64 3.33 38.43 -18.27
C THR A 64 3.81 37.28 -19.21
N PRO A 65 3.15 37.02 -20.33
CA PRO A 65 3.62 35.98 -21.26
C PRO A 65 4.94 36.44 -21.86
N THR A 66 6.01 35.72 -21.57
CA THR A 66 7.27 35.86 -22.31
C THR A 66 6.99 35.55 -23.79
N PRO A 67 7.37 36.39 -24.75
CA PRO A 67 7.14 36.06 -26.16
C PRO A 67 7.93 34.80 -26.50
N GLN A 68 7.19 33.75 -26.81
CA GLN A 68 7.73 32.49 -27.29
C GLN A 68 8.36 32.74 -28.66
N PRO A 69 9.63 32.30 -28.89
CA PRO A 69 10.21 32.39 -30.22
C PRO A 69 9.34 31.61 -31.19
N SER A 70 8.95 32.26 -32.28
CA SER A 70 8.20 31.62 -33.36
C SER A 70 9.04 30.47 -33.91
N ALA A 71 8.58 29.23 -33.62
CA ALA A 71 9.19 28.04 -34.20
C ALA A 71 8.94 28.08 -35.70
N THR A 72 10.00 28.11 -36.48
CA THR A 72 9.93 27.87 -37.91
C THR A 72 9.28 26.49 -38.12
N PRO A 73 8.19 26.36 -38.88
CA PRO A 73 7.58 25.07 -39.10
C PRO A 73 8.59 24.12 -39.76
N TRP A 74 8.95 23.05 -39.05
CA TRP A 74 9.61 21.93 -39.71
C TRP A 74 8.65 21.36 -40.75
N PRO A 75 9.11 21.01 -41.94
CA PRO A 75 8.29 20.30 -42.90
C PRO A 75 7.83 18.99 -42.21
N ILE A 76 6.55 18.92 -41.90
CA ILE A 76 5.92 17.69 -41.43
C ILE A 76 5.84 16.81 -42.69
N GLU A 77 6.76 15.87 -42.85
CA GLU A 77 6.59 14.79 -43.81
C GLU A 77 5.31 14.05 -43.42
N ALA A 78 4.38 13.97 -44.39
CA ALA A 78 3.17 13.18 -44.16
C ALA A 78 3.59 11.75 -43.82
N PRO A 79 3.01 11.13 -42.74
CA PRO A 79 3.38 9.80 -42.34
C PRO A 79 3.20 8.84 -43.51
N THR A 80 4.24 8.08 -43.85
CA THR A 80 4.17 7.03 -44.85
C THR A 80 3.24 5.91 -44.37
N GLU A 81 2.63 5.17 -45.28
CA GLU A 81 1.75 4.05 -44.94
C GLU A 81 2.45 3.02 -44.01
N ALA A 82 3.76 2.84 -44.15
CA ALA A 82 4.58 2.02 -43.26
C ALA A 82 4.67 2.61 -41.83
N ASN A 83 4.75 3.95 -41.67
CA ASN A 83 4.74 4.60 -40.36
C ASN A 83 3.36 4.57 -39.73
N LEU A 84 2.28 4.64 -40.52
CA LEU A 84 0.91 4.47 -40.02
C LEU A 84 0.65 3.02 -39.57
N LEU A 85 1.18 2.03 -40.31
CA LEU A 85 1.10 0.62 -39.91
C LEU A 85 1.93 0.34 -38.64
N ALA A 86 3.09 0.97 -38.47
CA ALA A 86 3.89 0.86 -37.26
C ALA A 86 3.25 1.56 -36.05
N LEU A 87 2.56 2.69 -36.26
CA LEU A 87 1.77 3.35 -35.21
C LEU A 87 0.51 2.55 -34.82
N ASN A 88 -0.07 1.82 -35.78
CA ASN A 88 -1.22 0.94 -35.52
C ASN A 88 -0.83 -0.43 -34.90
N ALA A 89 0.47 -0.75 -34.81
CA ALA A 89 1.01 -1.95 -34.23
C ALA A 89 1.73 -1.68 -32.89
N ALA A 90 1.54 -0.50 -32.28
CA ALA A 90 2.02 -0.26 -30.94
C ALA A 90 1.28 -1.19 -29.98
N GLU A 91 2.01 -2.08 -29.34
CA GLU A 91 1.47 -2.99 -28.33
C GLU A 91 0.85 -2.20 -27.19
N VAL A 92 -0.39 -2.54 -26.81
CA VAL A 92 -1.08 -1.93 -25.68
C VAL A 92 -0.46 -2.49 -24.41
N LEU A 93 0.13 -1.62 -23.61
CA LEU A 93 0.76 -2.01 -22.33
C LEU A 93 -0.09 -1.57 -21.14
N ASN A 94 -0.10 -2.39 -20.12
CA ASN A 94 -0.62 -2.04 -18.81
C ASN A 94 0.30 -0.97 -18.17
N PRO A 95 -0.19 0.24 -17.87
CA PRO A 95 0.62 1.32 -17.31
C PRO A 95 1.14 1.04 -15.89
N LEU A 96 0.66 -0.02 -15.23
CA LEU A 96 1.09 -0.43 -13.88
C LEU A 96 2.21 -1.48 -13.90
N THR A 97 2.41 -2.16 -15.03
CA THR A 97 3.44 -3.21 -15.15
C THR A 97 4.40 -2.99 -16.30
N GLY A 98 4.04 -2.17 -17.30
CA GLY A 98 4.80 -2.02 -18.54
C GLY A 98 4.79 -3.28 -19.41
N GLU A 99 3.87 -4.21 -19.16
CA GLU A 99 3.67 -5.45 -19.92
C GLU A 99 2.30 -5.48 -20.59
N PRO A 100 2.10 -6.29 -21.65
CA PRO A 100 0.78 -6.51 -22.23
C PRO A 100 -0.22 -7.05 -21.19
N PRO A 101 -1.47 -6.57 -21.19
CA PRO A 101 -2.51 -7.16 -20.34
C PRO A 101 -2.92 -8.55 -20.86
N SER A 102 -3.52 -9.35 -20.00
CA SER A 102 -4.12 -10.64 -20.43
C SER A 102 -5.33 -10.45 -21.36
N ASP A 103 -6.01 -9.30 -21.23
CA ASP A 103 -7.10 -8.84 -22.10
C ASP A 103 -7.11 -7.30 -22.09
N GLU A 104 -6.98 -6.68 -23.27
CA GLU A 104 -7.00 -5.21 -23.43
C GLU A 104 -8.29 -4.56 -22.91
N ALA A 105 -9.42 -5.28 -22.92
CA ALA A 105 -10.68 -4.79 -22.39
C ALA A 105 -10.64 -4.50 -20.89
N LEU A 106 -9.73 -5.14 -20.14
CA LEU A 106 -9.56 -4.88 -18.71
C LEU A 106 -9.04 -3.48 -18.45
N LEU A 107 -8.21 -2.94 -19.35
CA LEU A 107 -7.66 -1.58 -19.22
C LEU A 107 -8.72 -0.48 -19.43
N GLN A 108 -9.90 -0.84 -19.91
CA GLN A 108 -11.05 0.05 -20.01
C GLN A 108 -11.95 0.05 -18.77
N GLN A 109 -11.54 -0.63 -17.72
CA GLN A 109 -12.27 -0.76 -16.47
C GLN A 109 -11.42 -0.27 -15.29
N ARG A 110 -12.06 0.05 -14.17
CA ARG A 110 -11.32 0.35 -12.93
C ARG A 110 -10.54 -0.87 -12.45
N PRO A 111 -9.33 -0.70 -11.92
CA PRO A 111 -8.64 -1.76 -11.19
C PRO A 111 -9.49 -2.27 -10.02
N ILE A 112 -9.21 -3.49 -9.57
CA ILE A 112 -9.76 -4.03 -8.33
C ILE A 112 -8.65 -4.07 -7.30
N LEU A 113 -8.84 -3.36 -6.18
CA LEU A 113 -7.97 -3.40 -5.01
C LEU A 113 -8.58 -4.35 -3.97
N VAL A 114 -7.88 -5.41 -3.63
CA VAL A 114 -8.35 -6.43 -2.68
C VAL A 114 -7.57 -6.33 -1.39
N LYS A 115 -8.28 -6.10 -0.28
CA LYS A 115 -7.69 -6.08 1.06
C LYS A 115 -7.44 -7.50 1.57
N ILE A 116 -6.16 -7.88 1.76
CA ILE A 116 -5.74 -9.23 2.13
C ILE A 116 -5.17 -9.26 3.55
N ALA A 117 -5.56 -10.29 4.31
CA ALA A 117 -5.01 -10.55 5.64
C ALA A 117 -3.67 -11.27 5.51
N ASN A 118 -2.62 -10.69 6.07
CA ASN A 118 -1.34 -11.35 6.30
C ASN A 118 -1.17 -11.78 7.76
N TRP A 119 -2.05 -11.28 8.63
CA TRP A 119 -2.04 -11.57 10.05
C TRP A 119 -3.48 -11.83 10.56
N PRO A 120 -3.75 -12.77 11.48
CA PRO A 120 -2.77 -13.68 12.13
C PRO A 120 -2.19 -14.73 11.17
N GLN A 121 -1.00 -15.24 11.46
CA GLN A 121 -0.25 -16.19 10.61
C GLN A 121 -1.05 -17.43 10.18
N LEU A 122 -2.03 -17.85 11.00
CA LEU A 122 -2.89 -18.99 10.68
C LEU A 122 -3.76 -18.76 9.41
N LEU A 123 -3.87 -17.54 8.93
CA LEU A 123 -4.57 -17.20 7.69
C LEU A 123 -3.70 -17.39 6.45
N ARG A 124 -2.39 -17.55 6.63
CA ARG A 124 -1.42 -17.85 5.56
C ARG A 124 -1.48 -19.33 5.17
N PRO A 125 -1.07 -19.70 3.95
CA PRO A 125 -0.64 -18.79 2.89
C PRO A 125 -1.81 -18.04 2.25
N GLU A 126 -1.52 -16.86 1.75
CA GLU A 126 -2.42 -16.06 0.94
C GLU A 126 -2.64 -16.72 -0.42
N VAL A 127 -3.67 -16.27 -1.15
CA VAL A 127 -3.95 -16.71 -2.52
C VAL A 127 -4.16 -15.50 -3.43
N GLY A 128 -3.70 -15.60 -4.67
CA GLY A 128 -3.85 -14.59 -5.70
C GLY A 128 -2.78 -13.50 -5.72
N LEU A 129 -1.72 -13.60 -4.90
CA LEU A 129 -0.63 -12.61 -4.88
C LEU A 129 0.21 -12.66 -6.17
N THR A 130 0.33 -13.84 -6.79
CA THR A 130 1.13 -14.05 -8.01
C THR A 130 0.51 -13.44 -9.25
N GLU A 131 -0.80 -13.18 -9.24
CA GLU A 131 -1.55 -12.57 -10.34
C GLU A 131 -1.72 -11.06 -10.20
N ALA A 132 -1.25 -10.47 -9.08
CA ALA A 132 -1.40 -9.04 -8.83
C ALA A 132 -0.41 -8.20 -9.64
N ASP A 133 -0.88 -7.09 -10.23
CA ASP A 133 0.00 -6.09 -10.86
C ASP A 133 0.84 -5.37 -9.80
N ILE A 134 0.20 -4.98 -8.69
CA ILE A 134 0.87 -4.31 -7.56
C ILE A 134 0.35 -4.92 -6.25
N VAL A 135 1.25 -5.17 -5.29
CA VAL A 135 0.89 -5.46 -3.91
C VAL A 135 1.41 -4.37 -3.00
N PHE A 136 0.53 -3.76 -2.22
CA PHE A 136 0.88 -2.81 -1.17
C PHE A 136 0.94 -3.51 0.18
N GLU A 137 1.98 -3.21 0.94
CA GLU A 137 2.18 -3.68 2.30
C GLU A 137 2.31 -2.49 3.24
N TYR A 138 1.64 -2.54 4.40
CA TYR A 138 1.69 -1.48 5.39
C TYR A 138 1.41 -1.96 6.81
N TYR A 139 1.90 -1.18 7.77
CA TYR A 139 1.75 -1.43 9.19
C TYR A 139 0.29 -1.34 9.64
N LEU A 140 -0.14 -2.32 10.44
CA LEU A 140 -1.50 -2.43 10.96
C LEU A 140 -1.63 -1.99 12.42
N GLY A 141 -0.57 -2.05 13.17
CA GLY A 141 -0.53 -1.97 14.63
C GLY A 141 0.05 -3.24 15.24
N PHE A 142 0.46 -3.20 16.50
CA PHE A 142 0.98 -4.35 17.24
C PHE A 142 2.07 -5.13 16.51
N GLN A 143 2.94 -4.43 15.79
CA GLN A 143 4.03 -5.02 14.99
C GLN A 143 3.57 -5.98 13.87
N MET A 144 2.37 -5.78 13.36
CA MET A 144 1.78 -6.57 12.30
C MET A 144 1.59 -5.74 11.02
N ASN A 145 1.48 -6.42 9.88
CA ASN A 145 1.20 -5.84 8.59
C ASN A 145 -0.01 -6.48 7.92
N HIS A 146 -0.60 -5.78 6.97
CA HIS A 146 -1.60 -6.29 6.04
C HIS A 146 -1.21 -5.92 4.61
N LEU A 147 -1.87 -6.59 3.67
CA LEU A 147 -1.65 -6.42 2.24
C LEU A 147 -2.89 -5.82 1.57
N ALA A 148 -2.66 -5.14 0.45
CA ALA A 148 -3.71 -4.78 -0.50
C ALA A 148 -3.17 -5.04 -1.90
N ALA A 149 -3.82 -5.94 -2.64
CA ALA A 149 -3.38 -6.37 -3.98
C ALA A 149 -4.25 -5.73 -5.06
N LEU A 150 -3.62 -5.18 -6.09
CA LEU A 150 -4.25 -4.47 -7.19
C LEU A 150 -4.20 -5.30 -8.47
N TYR A 151 -5.36 -5.45 -9.13
CA TYR A 151 -5.55 -6.22 -10.35
C TYR A 151 -6.12 -5.31 -11.44
N TYR A 152 -5.37 -5.10 -12.51
CA TYR A 152 -5.76 -4.24 -13.62
C TYR A 152 -5.59 -4.92 -14.98
N GLY A 153 -4.38 -5.40 -15.31
CA GLY A 153 -4.10 -6.06 -16.58
C GLY A 153 -4.50 -7.53 -16.65
N GLY A 154 -4.89 -8.11 -15.52
CA GLY A 154 -5.30 -9.50 -15.38
C GLY A 154 -6.44 -9.69 -14.38
N ASN A 155 -6.95 -10.93 -14.32
CA ASN A 155 -7.89 -11.38 -13.30
C ASN A 155 -7.30 -12.55 -12.52
N ALA A 156 -7.71 -12.66 -11.25
CA ALA A 156 -7.41 -13.78 -10.39
C ALA A 156 -8.72 -14.45 -9.94
N PRO A 157 -8.86 -15.78 -10.10
CA PRO A 157 -10.09 -16.49 -9.78
C PRO A 157 -10.35 -16.60 -8.28
N THR A 158 -9.29 -16.48 -7.48
CA THR A 158 -9.37 -16.51 -6.02
C THR A 158 -8.32 -15.57 -5.44
N VAL A 159 -8.76 -14.63 -4.61
CA VAL A 159 -7.88 -13.68 -3.92
C VAL A 159 -8.27 -13.58 -2.46
N GLY A 160 -7.30 -13.67 -1.57
CA GLY A 160 -7.54 -13.50 -0.14
C GLY A 160 -6.55 -14.22 0.78
N PRO A 161 -6.95 -14.49 2.05
CA PRO A 161 -8.26 -14.19 2.64
C PRO A 161 -8.49 -12.70 2.83
N LEU A 162 -9.75 -12.25 2.68
CA LEU A 162 -10.10 -10.85 2.88
C LEU A 162 -9.87 -10.40 4.32
N ALA A 163 -9.34 -9.19 4.47
CA ALA A 163 -9.15 -8.52 5.75
C ALA A 163 -10.13 -7.35 5.95
N PRO A 164 -10.29 -6.87 7.20
CA PRO A 164 -10.97 -5.61 7.46
C PRO A 164 -10.25 -4.42 6.81
N GLY A 165 -11.04 -3.53 6.19
CA GLY A 165 -10.55 -2.31 5.56
C GLY A 165 -9.94 -1.33 6.56
N ARG A 166 -9.00 -0.51 6.10
CA ARG A 166 -8.28 0.53 6.84
C ARG A 166 -8.30 1.86 6.08
N LEU A 167 -7.95 2.97 6.73
CA LEU A 167 -7.91 4.29 6.10
C LEU A 167 -7.00 4.32 4.86
N ILE A 168 -5.87 3.63 4.94
CA ILE A 168 -4.89 3.50 3.87
C ILE A 168 -5.51 2.88 2.60
N ASP A 169 -6.42 1.92 2.75
CA ASP A 169 -7.09 1.29 1.60
C ASP A 169 -7.93 2.29 0.82
N ALA A 170 -8.56 3.26 1.51
CA ALA A 170 -9.28 4.35 0.85
C ALA A 170 -8.33 5.21 0.00
N ARG A 171 -7.17 5.57 0.55
CA ARG A 171 -6.15 6.36 -0.15
C ARG A 171 -5.64 5.64 -1.39
N LEU A 172 -5.28 4.37 -1.25
CA LEU A 172 -4.81 3.55 -2.37
C LEU A 172 -5.89 3.40 -3.45
N ALA A 173 -7.15 3.16 -3.04
CA ALA A 173 -8.26 3.06 -3.98
C ALA A 173 -8.56 4.38 -4.69
N GLU A 174 -8.31 5.55 -4.06
CA GLU A 174 -8.39 6.85 -4.73
C GLU A 174 -7.25 7.01 -5.73
N HIS A 175 -5.96 6.85 -5.32
CA HIS A 175 -4.78 7.02 -6.17
C HIS A 175 -4.82 6.15 -7.43
N TYR A 176 -5.23 4.91 -7.28
CA TYR A 176 -5.32 3.97 -8.41
C TYR A 176 -6.73 3.89 -9.01
N GLN A 177 -7.63 4.81 -8.62
CA GLN A 177 -9.01 4.91 -9.13
C GLN A 177 -9.77 3.58 -9.07
N ALA A 178 -9.42 2.73 -8.09
CA ALA A 178 -9.82 1.34 -8.00
C ALA A 178 -11.18 1.13 -7.31
N ASN A 179 -11.78 -0.01 -7.58
CA ASN A 179 -12.85 -0.61 -6.79
C ASN A 179 -12.24 -1.38 -5.61
N LEU A 180 -12.66 -1.10 -4.38
CA LEU A 180 -12.11 -1.72 -3.17
C LEU A 180 -12.96 -2.93 -2.74
N ALA A 181 -12.32 -4.11 -2.62
CA ALA A 181 -12.91 -5.32 -2.03
C ALA A 181 -12.30 -5.59 -0.65
N TYR A 182 -13.13 -5.80 0.38
CA TYR A 182 -12.69 -5.98 1.76
C TYR A 182 -13.70 -6.83 2.58
N ALA A 183 -13.29 -7.34 3.74
CA ALA A 183 -14.16 -8.18 4.56
C ALA A 183 -15.25 -7.36 5.27
N SER A 184 -14.84 -6.33 6.00
CA SER A 184 -15.66 -5.41 6.79
C SER A 184 -14.82 -4.17 7.12
N ALA A 185 -15.40 -3.14 7.73
CA ALA A 185 -14.62 -2.04 8.31
C ALA A 185 -15.34 -1.49 9.56
N GLU A 186 -14.60 -0.80 10.42
CA GLU A 186 -15.20 -0.05 11.52
C GLU A 186 -16.04 1.11 11.02
N ASN A 187 -17.06 1.51 11.78
CA ASN A 187 -18.01 2.55 11.36
C ASN A 187 -17.34 3.85 10.90
N MET A 188 -16.25 4.26 11.55
CA MET A 188 -15.53 5.46 11.16
C MET A 188 -14.85 5.29 9.80
N ILE A 189 -14.22 4.15 9.55
CA ILE A 189 -13.57 3.81 8.28
C ILE A 189 -14.62 3.66 7.18
N GLU A 190 -15.76 3.01 7.48
CA GLU A 190 -16.89 2.94 6.56
C GLU A 190 -17.42 4.34 6.19
N GLY A 191 -17.42 5.27 7.14
CA GLY A 191 -17.77 6.68 6.89
C GLY A 191 -16.84 7.32 5.87
N VAL A 192 -15.52 7.08 5.98
CA VAL A 192 -14.52 7.54 5.00
C VAL A 192 -14.75 6.87 3.65
N PHE A 193 -14.93 5.55 3.60
CA PHE A 193 -15.20 4.81 2.35
C PHE A 193 -16.46 5.31 1.66
N ASN A 194 -17.53 5.63 2.41
CA ASN A 194 -18.74 6.21 1.85
C ASN A 194 -18.50 7.58 1.21
N SER A 195 -17.59 8.37 1.79
CA SER A 195 -17.26 9.72 1.32
C SER A 195 -16.39 9.72 0.07
N VAL A 196 -15.32 8.88 0.06
CA VAL A 196 -14.29 8.96 -0.97
C VAL A 196 -14.40 7.89 -2.06
N LEU A 197 -15.13 6.78 -1.76
CA LEU A 197 -15.36 5.67 -2.70
C LEU A 197 -16.86 5.42 -2.96
N PRO A 198 -17.65 6.43 -3.33
CA PRO A 198 -19.08 6.23 -3.57
C PRO A 198 -19.28 5.24 -4.73
N GLY A 199 -20.00 4.14 -4.45
CA GLY A 199 -20.25 3.07 -5.44
C GLY A 199 -19.02 2.20 -5.82
N ARG A 200 -17.87 2.41 -5.20
CA ARG A 200 -16.60 1.71 -5.51
C ARG A 200 -16.10 0.82 -4.37
N LYS A 201 -16.95 0.46 -3.43
CA LYS A 201 -16.58 -0.39 -2.28
C LYS A 201 -17.47 -1.63 -2.22
N PHE A 202 -16.86 -2.79 -2.08
CA PHE A 202 -17.50 -4.10 -2.13
C PHE A 202 -17.06 -4.93 -0.93
N SER A 203 -18.00 -5.26 -0.05
CA SER A 203 -17.70 -6.01 1.15
C SER A 203 -18.51 -7.29 1.22
N ARG A 204 -18.01 -8.25 1.99
CA ARG A 204 -18.69 -9.51 2.30
C ARG A 204 -20.12 -9.34 2.76
N GLY A 205 -20.45 -8.22 3.44
CA GLY A 205 -21.79 -7.96 3.96
C GLY A 205 -22.81 -7.65 2.86
N PHE A 206 -22.39 -7.13 1.72
CA PHE A 206 -23.23 -6.62 0.66
C PHE A 206 -23.03 -7.30 -0.70
N THR A 207 -21.84 -7.83 -0.95
CA THR A 207 -21.50 -8.55 -2.19
C THR A 207 -21.42 -10.06 -1.90
N ARG A 208 -22.04 -10.86 -2.77
CA ARG A 208 -22.17 -12.31 -2.57
C ARG A 208 -21.46 -13.11 -3.65
N CYS A 209 -21.41 -14.41 -3.47
CA CYS A 209 -20.97 -15.37 -4.50
C CYS A 209 -21.72 -15.10 -5.84
N PRO A 210 -21.00 -15.23 -6.98
CA PRO A 210 -19.62 -15.72 -7.09
C PRO A 210 -18.53 -14.68 -6.80
N ALA A 211 -18.86 -13.39 -6.73
CA ALA A 211 -17.85 -12.31 -6.61
C ALA A 211 -17.10 -12.33 -5.26
N ILE A 212 -17.82 -12.41 -4.14
CA ILE A 212 -17.22 -12.55 -2.80
C ILE A 212 -17.84 -13.77 -2.10
N CYS A 213 -17.04 -14.80 -1.92
CA CYS A 213 -17.45 -16.08 -1.33
C CYS A 213 -16.75 -16.35 -0.01
N THR A 214 -17.47 -16.98 0.92
CA THR A 214 -16.87 -17.49 2.16
C THR A 214 -16.71 -18.99 2.05
N GLU A 215 -15.48 -19.46 2.17
CA GLU A 215 -15.17 -20.88 2.23
C GLU A 215 -15.69 -21.47 3.55
N THR A 216 -16.28 -22.64 3.49
CA THR A 216 -16.88 -23.34 4.64
C THR A 216 -15.88 -24.25 5.32
N ASP A 217 -14.63 -23.86 5.49
CA ASP A 217 -13.65 -24.65 6.19
C ASP A 217 -13.80 -24.54 7.73
N ALA A 218 -13.16 -25.45 8.44
CA ALA A 218 -13.33 -25.60 9.88
C ALA A 218 -12.74 -24.47 10.75
N LEU A 219 -12.07 -23.47 10.15
CA LEU A 219 -11.34 -22.43 10.87
C LEU A 219 -12.07 -21.06 10.93
N GLY A 220 -13.32 -21.01 10.52
CA GLY A 220 -14.13 -19.80 10.66
C GLY A 220 -14.36 -19.02 9.37
N GLY A 221 -14.21 -19.70 8.23
CA GLY A 221 -14.66 -19.22 6.93
C GLY A 221 -13.79 -18.07 6.40
N ASN A 222 -12.73 -18.42 5.71
CA ASN A 222 -11.98 -17.47 4.89
C ASN A 222 -12.90 -16.92 3.80
N THR A 223 -12.86 -15.62 3.61
CA THR A 223 -13.63 -14.95 2.56
C THR A 223 -12.68 -14.58 1.43
N MET A 224 -13.07 -14.96 0.21
CA MET A 224 -12.26 -14.79 -0.99
C MET A 224 -13.00 -13.95 -2.04
N VAL A 225 -12.25 -13.34 -2.93
CA VAL A 225 -12.74 -12.60 -4.10
C VAL A 225 -12.35 -13.36 -5.36
N ASP A 226 -13.29 -13.50 -6.28
CA ASP A 226 -13.02 -13.71 -7.71
C ASP A 226 -13.11 -12.36 -8.40
N THR A 227 -11.98 -11.87 -8.95
CA THR A 227 -11.91 -10.53 -9.55
C THR A 227 -12.72 -10.43 -10.84
N SER A 228 -12.80 -11.51 -11.63
CA SER A 228 -13.62 -11.55 -12.84
C SER A 228 -15.12 -11.47 -12.49
N ALA A 229 -15.56 -12.32 -11.56
CA ALA A 229 -16.95 -12.30 -11.09
C ALA A 229 -17.32 -10.96 -10.40
N LEU A 230 -16.34 -10.30 -9.73
CA LEU A 230 -16.57 -8.98 -9.16
C LEU A 230 -16.73 -7.91 -10.26
N ARG A 231 -15.95 -7.96 -11.35
CA ARG A 231 -16.13 -7.08 -12.51
C ARG A 231 -17.50 -7.26 -13.16
N GLU A 232 -17.94 -8.51 -13.32
CA GLU A 232 -19.29 -8.83 -13.83
C GLU A 232 -20.40 -8.28 -12.91
N HIS A 233 -20.22 -8.44 -11.60
CA HIS A 233 -21.14 -7.89 -10.61
C HIS A 233 -21.25 -6.35 -10.72
N ILE A 234 -20.09 -5.66 -10.81
CA ILE A 234 -20.01 -4.19 -10.96
C ILE A 234 -20.69 -3.74 -12.26
N ALA A 235 -20.41 -4.40 -13.38
CA ALA A 235 -21.08 -4.11 -14.66
C ALA A 235 -22.60 -4.27 -14.56
N GLY A 236 -23.07 -5.29 -13.83
CA GLY A 236 -24.50 -5.52 -13.58
C GLY A 236 -25.20 -4.42 -12.74
N LEU A 237 -24.44 -3.59 -12.02
CA LEU A 237 -24.98 -2.45 -11.27
C LEU A 237 -25.29 -1.24 -12.19
N GLY A 238 -24.93 -1.28 -13.47
CA GLY A 238 -25.19 -0.22 -14.43
C GLY A 238 -24.37 1.06 -14.15
N THR A 239 -23.20 0.92 -13.55
CA THR A 239 -22.26 2.02 -13.38
C THR A 239 -21.73 2.50 -14.73
N GLU A 240 -21.50 3.80 -14.87
CA GLU A 240 -20.93 4.37 -16.10
C GLU A 240 -19.57 3.73 -16.42
N GLU A 241 -19.31 3.52 -17.72
CA GLU A 241 -17.98 3.14 -18.22
C GLU A 241 -16.99 4.23 -17.82
N PHE A 242 -15.91 3.83 -17.19
CA PHE A 242 -14.87 4.73 -16.70
C PHE A 242 -13.51 4.15 -17.02
N VAL A 243 -12.73 4.85 -17.82
CA VAL A 243 -11.34 4.50 -18.14
C VAL A 243 -10.45 5.25 -17.15
N PRO A 244 -9.73 4.56 -16.26
CA PRO A 244 -8.85 5.21 -15.31
C PRO A 244 -7.60 5.77 -16.00
N ALA A 245 -7.13 6.95 -15.55
CA ALA A 245 -5.85 7.52 -15.96
C ALA A 245 -4.77 7.04 -14.99
N LEU A 246 -4.03 6.01 -15.37
CA LEU A 246 -3.04 5.33 -14.52
C LEU A 246 -1.60 5.44 -15.03
N GLU A 247 -1.36 6.36 -15.98
CA GLU A 247 -0.03 6.68 -16.45
C GLU A 247 0.78 7.38 -15.35
N GLY A 248 2.11 7.16 -15.34
CA GLY A 248 3.01 7.83 -14.37
C GLY A 248 4.22 6.98 -14.03
N MET A 249 4.04 5.68 -13.84
CA MET A 249 5.16 4.75 -13.67
C MET A 249 5.89 4.58 -15.01
N GLN A 250 7.22 4.53 -14.96
CA GLN A 250 8.05 4.35 -16.16
C GLN A 250 8.79 3.01 -16.08
N PHE A 251 8.86 2.31 -17.21
CA PHE A 251 9.44 0.98 -17.29
C PHE A 251 10.59 0.94 -18.30
N ASP A 252 11.61 0.14 -18.00
CA ASP A 252 12.69 -0.19 -18.92
C ASP A 252 13.24 -1.58 -18.57
N ALA A 253 13.29 -2.48 -19.54
CA ALA A 253 13.84 -3.81 -19.34
C ALA A 253 15.34 -3.77 -18.99
N LYS A 254 16.05 -2.71 -19.41
CA LYS A 254 17.46 -2.52 -19.09
C LYS A 254 17.63 -1.75 -17.79
N ALA A 255 18.37 -2.34 -16.85
CA ALA A 255 18.76 -1.63 -15.64
C ALA A 255 19.72 -0.47 -15.98
N SER A 256 19.46 0.72 -15.41
CA SER A 256 20.38 1.86 -15.41
C SER A 256 21.55 1.63 -14.44
N ALA A 257 22.43 2.62 -14.29
CA ALA A 257 23.40 2.63 -13.19
C ALA A 257 22.66 2.58 -11.85
N TRP A 258 23.18 1.82 -10.89
CA TRP A 258 22.57 1.58 -9.57
C TRP A 258 23.48 2.10 -8.46
N ASP A 259 22.88 2.33 -7.28
CA ASP A 259 23.61 2.86 -6.14
C ASP A 259 24.28 1.75 -5.34
N GLU A 260 23.56 0.65 -5.06
CA GLU A 260 24.02 -0.46 -4.23
C GLU A 260 23.60 -1.82 -4.80
N ASN A 261 24.27 -2.88 -4.41
CA ASN A 261 23.80 -4.25 -4.64
C ASN A 261 22.74 -4.61 -3.56
N ALA A 262 21.72 -5.35 -3.96
CA ALA A 262 20.66 -5.81 -3.06
C ALA A 262 20.21 -7.23 -3.42
N GLU A 263 21.03 -8.22 -3.08
CA GLU A 263 20.68 -9.63 -3.24
C GLU A 263 19.60 -10.07 -2.24
N ARG A 264 19.56 -9.40 -1.07
CA ARG A 264 18.55 -9.63 -0.03
C ARG A 264 18.17 -8.33 0.66
N LEU A 265 16.87 -8.19 0.93
CA LEU A 265 16.33 -7.16 1.82
C LEU A 265 15.35 -7.81 2.79
N SER A 266 15.61 -7.71 4.09
CA SER A 266 14.70 -8.14 5.14
C SER A 266 14.02 -6.94 5.77
N TYR A 267 12.69 -6.90 5.71
CA TYR A 267 11.88 -5.87 6.34
C TYR A 267 11.18 -6.45 7.57
N MET A 268 11.49 -5.91 8.74
CA MET A 268 11.07 -6.45 10.02
C MET A 268 10.17 -5.46 10.78
N TYR A 269 8.95 -5.86 11.06
CA TYR A 269 8.07 -5.21 12.02
C TYR A 269 8.36 -5.70 13.43
N ALA A 270 8.68 -6.98 13.58
CA ALA A 270 9.12 -7.70 14.78
C ALA A 270 9.81 -9.00 14.37
N ASP A 271 10.38 -9.73 15.35
CA ASP A 271 10.97 -11.05 15.10
C ASP A 271 9.97 -12.09 14.57
N PHE A 272 8.67 -11.86 14.80
CA PHE A 272 7.56 -12.71 14.36
C PHE A 272 6.74 -12.10 13.22
N SER A 273 7.22 -11.02 12.59
CA SER A 273 6.54 -10.33 11.48
C SER A 273 7.62 -9.79 10.55
N VAL A 274 8.03 -10.62 9.60
CA VAL A 274 9.16 -10.41 8.70
C VAL A 274 8.76 -10.66 7.25
N MET A 275 9.14 -9.74 6.38
CA MET A 275 9.09 -9.89 4.92
C MET A 275 10.54 -9.88 4.42
N ASP A 276 11.03 -11.01 3.94
CA ASP A 276 12.43 -11.21 3.55
C ASP A 276 12.49 -11.49 2.03
N TRP A 277 12.97 -10.52 1.29
CA TRP A 277 13.09 -10.54 -0.16
C TRP A 277 14.47 -11.04 -0.57
N ARG A 278 14.53 -12.02 -1.48
CA ARG A 278 15.78 -12.58 -2.01
C ARG A 278 15.72 -12.62 -3.52
N TYR A 279 16.70 -12.00 -4.13
CA TYR A 279 16.82 -12.02 -5.58
C TYR A 279 17.19 -13.42 -6.05
N ASP A 280 16.41 -13.95 -6.98
CA ASP A 280 16.70 -15.19 -7.70
C ASP A 280 17.15 -14.83 -9.12
N GLU A 281 18.43 -15.08 -9.42
CA GLU A 281 19.02 -14.74 -10.71
C GLU A 281 18.41 -15.55 -11.87
N ALA A 282 17.97 -16.78 -11.61
CA ALA A 282 17.40 -17.65 -12.64
C ALA A 282 15.98 -17.18 -13.02
N GLU A 283 15.19 -16.75 -12.05
CA GLU A 283 13.85 -16.18 -12.25
C GLU A 283 13.92 -14.70 -12.64
N GLY A 284 15.02 -14.02 -12.33
CA GLY A 284 15.17 -12.59 -12.52
C GLY A 284 14.28 -11.74 -11.60
N ARG A 285 13.80 -12.29 -10.48
CA ARG A 285 12.79 -11.70 -9.60
C ARG A 285 13.21 -11.76 -8.13
N TYR A 286 12.61 -10.92 -7.30
CA TYR A 286 12.72 -11.03 -5.85
C TYR A 286 11.67 -11.98 -5.33
N MET A 287 12.11 -13.10 -4.72
CA MET A 287 11.26 -14.09 -4.10
C MET A 287 11.02 -13.74 -2.64
N LEU A 288 9.80 -13.99 -2.13
CA LEU A 288 9.39 -13.67 -0.77
C LEU A 288 9.58 -14.84 0.18
N TRP A 289 10.18 -14.58 1.35
CA TRP A 289 10.13 -15.42 2.55
C TRP A 289 9.40 -14.66 3.65
N GLN A 290 8.56 -15.37 4.41
CA GLN A 290 7.91 -14.81 5.57
C GLN A 290 8.24 -15.63 6.83
N ASP A 291 8.05 -15.01 8.00
CA ASP A 291 8.11 -15.71 9.27
C ASP A 291 7.04 -16.83 9.32
N TYR A 292 7.45 -17.98 9.78
CA TYR A 292 6.60 -19.15 9.99
C TYR A 292 6.85 -19.67 11.40
N GLN A 293 5.78 -19.80 12.18
CA GLN A 293 5.82 -20.39 13.51
C GLN A 293 5.37 -21.84 13.40
N ASP A 294 6.26 -22.76 13.75
CA ASP A 294 5.94 -24.19 13.80
C ASP A 294 5.04 -24.53 15.02
N PRO A 295 4.45 -25.75 15.08
CA PRO A 295 3.62 -26.16 16.20
C PRO A 295 4.33 -26.15 17.57
N THR A 296 5.66 -26.07 17.63
CA THR A 296 6.45 -25.99 18.86
C THR A 296 6.73 -24.54 19.28
N GLY A 297 6.33 -23.57 18.46
CA GLY A 297 6.52 -22.14 18.71
C GLY A 297 7.85 -21.57 18.17
N ILE A 298 8.63 -22.36 17.43
CA ILE A 298 9.87 -21.89 16.79
C ILE A 298 9.52 -21.09 15.55
N ILE A 299 10.06 -19.87 15.46
CA ILE A 299 9.89 -18.99 14.31
C ILE A 299 11.07 -19.19 13.37
N THR A 300 10.77 -19.46 12.09
CA THR A 300 11.74 -19.58 10.99
C THR A 300 11.25 -18.80 9.78
N LEU A 301 12.12 -18.51 8.82
CA LEU A 301 11.72 -17.97 7.53
C LEU A 301 11.44 -19.12 6.56
N ALA A 302 10.25 -19.11 5.96
CA ALA A 302 9.85 -20.03 4.91
C ALA A 302 9.52 -19.27 3.62
N GLN A 303 9.86 -19.85 2.46
CA GLN A 303 9.47 -19.27 1.17
C GLN A 303 7.94 -19.24 1.07
N THR A 304 7.42 -18.05 0.80
CA THR A 304 5.98 -17.85 0.60
C THR A 304 5.55 -18.47 -0.72
N ARG A 305 4.47 -19.23 -0.67
CA ARG A 305 3.85 -19.81 -1.85
C ARG A 305 2.39 -19.46 -1.90
N ASP A 306 1.87 -19.22 -3.08
CA ASP A 306 0.43 -19.08 -3.25
C ASP A 306 -0.30 -20.34 -2.78
N ARG A 307 -1.41 -20.18 -2.07
CA ARG A 307 -2.15 -21.29 -1.44
C ARG A 307 -2.67 -22.31 -2.47
N ASP A 308 -3.21 -21.82 -3.58
CA ASP A 308 -3.94 -22.66 -4.53
C ASP A 308 -3.01 -23.17 -5.66
N THR A 309 -2.13 -22.31 -6.19
CA THR A 309 -1.21 -22.69 -7.28
C THR A 309 0.07 -23.36 -6.78
N GLN A 310 0.44 -23.14 -5.53
CA GLN A 310 1.73 -23.56 -4.95
C GLN A 310 2.96 -22.91 -5.62
N GLU A 311 2.76 -21.89 -6.46
CA GLU A 311 3.84 -21.11 -7.03
C GLU A 311 4.51 -20.24 -5.97
N ALA A 312 5.81 -20.09 -6.06
CA ALA A 312 6.54 -19.22 -5.15
C ALA A 312 6.19 -17.75 -5.45
N VAL A 313 5.86 -16.99 -4.40
CA VAL A 313 5.53 -15.56 -4.52
C VAL A 313 6.80 -14.78 -4.82
N GLY A 314 6.80 -14.09 -5.96
CA GLY A 314 7.94 -13.28 -6.41
C GLY A 314 7.48 -12.08 -7.24
N PHE A 315 8.25 -10.99 -7.19
CA PHE A 315 7.97 -9.73 -7.86
C PHE A 315 9.19 -9.20 -8.60
N ASP A 316 8.96 -8.53 -9.74
CA ASP A 316 10.03 -7.98 -10.58
C ASP A 316 10.68 -6.76 -9.94
N ASN A 317 9.87 -6.01 -9.17
CA ASN A 317 10.30 -4.84 -8.42
C ASN A 317 9.83 -4.94 -6.96
N VAL A 318 10.69 -4.55 -6.03
CA VAL A 318 10.33 -4.33 -4.62
C VAL A 318 10.67 -2.89 -4.28
N ILE A 319 9.68 -2.12 -3.80
CA ILE A 319 9.86 -0.70 -3.49
C ILE A 319 9.53 -0.46 -2.02
N ILE A 320 10.44 0.21 -1.31
CA ILE A 320 10.20 0.70 0.04
C ILE A 320 9.90 2.19 -0.04
N LEU A 321 8.69 2.58 0.38
CA LEU A 321 8.19 3.95 0.36
C LEU A 321 8.24 4.53 1.77
N PHE A 322 9.14 5.46 2.04
CA PHE A 322 9.21 6.14 3.33
C PHE A 322 8.16 7.26 3.39
N SER A 323 7.36 7.26 4.45
CA SER A 323 6.33 8.26 4.69
C SER A 323 6.05 8.44 6.18
N HIS A 324 5.39 9.53 6.55
CA HIS A 324 4.87 9.74 7.89
C HIS A 324 3.60 8.91 8.10
N TYR A 325 3.59 8.13 9.19
CA TYR A 325 2.38 7.50 9.70
C TYR A 325 1.63 8.47 10.60
N ILE A 326 0.35 8.70 10.31
CA ILE A 326 -0.55 9.52 11.13
C ILE A 326 -1.30 8.58 12.06
N THR A 327 -1.05 8.67 13.36
CA THR A 327 -1.62 7.77 14.36
C THR A 327 -2.89 8.36 14.97
N TYR A 328 -4.01 7.68 14.83
CA TYR A 328 -5.29 8.02 15.47
C TYR A 328 -5.63 7.08 16.63
N GLY A 329 -4.99 5.91 16.72
CA GLY A 329 -5.18 4.91 17.74
C GLY A 329 -4.26 3.70 17.55
N PRO A 330 -4.33 2.69 18.43
CA PRO A 330 -3.40 1.55 18.41
C PRO A 330 -3.43 0.71 17.12
N GLU A 331 -4.56 0.68 16.44
CA GLU A 331 -4.78 -0.03 15.17
C GLU A 331 -5.34 0.90 14.07
N LEU A 332 -5.27 2.21 14.29
CA LEU A 332 -5.85 3.18 13.42
C LEU A 332 -4.77 4.15 12.94
N PHE A 333 -4.29 3.89 11.75
CA PHE A 333 -3.25 4.66 11.08
C PHE A 333 -3.73 5.14 9.71
N ASP A 334 -3.21 6.28 9.30
CA ASP A 334 -3.20 6.74 7.92
C ASP A 334 -1.75 6.99 7.50
N ILE A 335 -1.49 7.14 6.21
CA ILE A 335 -0.17 7.45 5.67
C ILE A 335 -0.24 8.81 5.01
N ASP A 336 0.72 9.68 5.28
CA ASP A 336 0.83 10.96 4.61
C ASP A 336 1.35 10.77 3.18
N MET A 337 0.44 10.91 2.22
CA MET A 337 0.73 10.78 0.79
C MET A 337 0.71 12.14 0.07
N ARG A 338 0.82 13.26 0.83
CA ARG A 338 0.78 14.61 0.24
C ARG A 338 2.00 14.85 -0.63
N GLU A 339 1.76 15.52 -1.75
CA GLU A 339 2.82 15.95 -2.65
C GLU A 339 3.81 16.90 -1.96
N GLY A 340 5.10 16.71 -2.26
CA GLY A 340 6.16 17.63 -1.86
C GLY A 340 6.70 17.44 -0.46
N ASP A 341 6.41 16.35 0.23
CA ASP A 341 7.09 15.98 1.47
C ASP A 341 8.55 15.59 1.15
N PRO A 342 9.57 16.33 1.65
CA PRO A 342 10.98 16.04 1.38
C PRO A 342 11.45 14.71 2.01
N GLU A 343 10.67 14.11 2.89
CA GLU A 343 10.98 12.82 3.52
C GLU A 343 10.39 11.61 2.77
N GLN A 344 9.66 11.84 1.67
CA GLN A 344 9.16 10.80 0.75
C GLN A 344 10.29 10.18 -0.07
N ARG A 345 11.19 9.46 0.60
CA ARG A 345 12.28 8.70 -0.02
C ARG A 345 11.76 7.35 -0.51
N ALA A 346 12.44 6.78 -1.50
CA ALA A 346 12.18 5.44 -1.99
C ALA A 346 13.47 4.63 -2.12
N LEU A 347 13.37 3.33 -1.87
CA LEU A 347 14.38 2.34 -2.29
C LEU A 347 13.70 1.45 -3.32
N LEU A 348 14.18 1.45 -4.57
CA LEU A 348 13.74 0.53 -5.60
C LEU A 348 14.73 -0.62 -5.70
N LEU A 349 14.25 -1.85 -5.58
CA LEU A 349 15.02 -3.08 -5.81
C LEU A 349 14.51 -3.72 -7.11
N ARG A 350 15.45 -3.96 -8.05
CA ARG A 350 15.24 -4.72 -9.28
C ARG A 350 16.57 -5.35 -9.73
N ASP A 351 16.53 -6.50 -10.34
CA ASP A 351 17.71 -7.17 -10.93
C ASP A 351 18.88 -7.36 -9.94
N GLY A 352 18.60 -7.66 -8.65
CA GLY A 352 19.61 -7.80 -7.60
C GLY A 352 20.30 -6.50 -7.18
N ARG A 353 19.71 -5.34 -7.49
CA ARG A 353 20.27 -3.99 -7.33
C ARG A 353 19.32 -3.09 -6.61
N MET A 354 19.84 -2.06 -5.95
CA MET A 354 19.08 -1.03 -5.25
C MET A 354 19.38 0.35 -5.83
N TYR A 355 18.33 1.12 -5.99
CA TYR A 355 18.33 2.51 -6.44
C TYR A 355 17.75 3.38 -5.34
N PHE A 356 18.44 4.46 -4.99
CA PHE A 356 17.96 5.48 -4.08
C PHE A 356 17.17 6.53 -4.85
N GLY A 357 16.05 6.92 -4.30
CA GLY A 357 15.19 7.89 -4.95
C GLY A 357 14.15 8.48 -4.03
N THR A 358 13.20 9.13 -4.66
CA THR A 358 12.00 9.70 -4.04
C THR A 358 10.76 9.19 -4.75
N TRP A 359 9.65 9.20 -4.04
CA TRP A 359 8.35 8.92 -4.62
C TRP A 359 7.42 10.12 -4.44
N GLN A 360 6.46 10.27 -5.33
CA GLN A 360 5.50 11.35 -5.31
C GLN A 360 4.11 10.84 -5.66
N SER A 361 3.11 11.53 -5.12
CA SER A 361 1.72 11.43 -5.53
C SER A 361 1.33 12.80 -6.09
N SER A 362 1.07 12.88 -7.39
CA SER A 362 0.73 14.14 -8.06
C SER A 362 -0.73 14.58 -7.83
N GLY A 363 -1.50 13.78 -7.08
CA GLY A 363 -2.90 14.05 -6.74
C GLY A 363 -3.58 12.81 -6.16
N PRO A 364 -4.78 12.95 -5.60
CA PRO A 364 -5.49 11.85 -4.96
C PRO A 364 -5.97 10.78 -5.94
N ASP A 365 -5.96 11.05 -7.23
CA ASP A 365 -6.40 10.18 -8.32
C ASP A 365 -5.28 9.86 -9.33
N GLN A 366 -4.03 9.97 -8.89
CA GLN A 366 -2.86 9.67 -9.72
C GLN A 366 -2.01 8.57 -9.08
N PRO A 367 -1.50 7.59 -9.85
CA PRO A 367 -0.54 6.61 -9.38
C PRO A 367 0.74 7.26 -8.86
N PHE A 368 1.47 6.54 -8.01
CA PHE A 368 2.77 6.99 -7.54
C PHE A 368 3.79 7.06 -8.68
N THR A 369 4.64 8.08 -8.63
CA THR A 369 5.76 8.27 -9.55
C THR A 369 7.08 8.23 -8.79
N PHE A 370 8.15 7.80 -9.46
CA PHE A 370 9.44 7.56 -8.83
C PHE A 370 10.53 8.34 -9.54
N PHE A 371 11.44 8.94 -8.76
CA PHE A 371 12.55 9.75 -9.26
C PHE A 371 13.84 9.34 -8.58
N GLY A 372 14.94 9.32 -9.33
CA GLY A 372 16.28 9.19 -8.79
C GLY A 372 16.69 10.42 -7.98
N MET A 373 17.79 10.32 -7.24
CA MET A 373 18.29 11.45 -6.43
C MET A 373 18.73 12.65 -7.29
N ASP A 374 18.91 12.46 -8.58
CA ASP A 374 19.20 13.52 -9.57
C ASP A 374 17.92 14.15 -10.17
N GLY A 375 16.74 13.69 -9.75
CA GLY A 375 15.44 14.13 -10.25
C GLY A 375 15.02 13.53 -11.59
N SER A 376 15.82 12.63 -12.17
CA SER A 376 15.42 11.88 -13.35
C SER A 376 14.39 10.80 -13.01
N PRO A 377 13.47 10.44 -13.92
CA PRO A 377 12.54 9.35 -13.68
C PRO A 377 13.25 8.04 -13.37
N LEU A 378 12.88 7.41 -12.26
CA LEU A 378 13.38 6.10 -11.85
C LEU A 378 12.54 5.01 -12.51
N LYS A 379 13.17 4.21 -13.38
CA LYS A 379 12.49 3.24 -14.21
C LYS A 379 12.42 1.86 -13.55
N LEU A 380 11.21 1.32 -13.47
CA LEU A 380 10.94 -0.02 -13.00
C LEU A 380 11.29 -1.04 -14.09
N LYS A 381 11.52 -2.28 -13.69
CA LYS A 381 11.55 -3.41 -14.60
C LYS A 381 10.11 -3.71 -15.04
N PRO A 382 9.81 -3.96 -16.32
CA PRO A 382 8.51 -4.50 -16.70
C PRO A 382 8.17 -5.74 -15.90
N GLY A 383 6.94 -5.80 -15.38
CA GLY A 383 6.44 -6.85 -14.51
C GLY A 383 5.77 -6.32 -13.24
N SER A 384 5.46 -7.22 -12.33
CA SER A 384 4.74 -6.93 -11.09
C SER A 384 5.61 -6.22 -10.04
N THR A 385 4.96 -5.43 -9.18
CA THR A 385 5.64 -4.60 -8.18
C THR A 385 5.09 -4.81 -6.77
N TRP A 386 5.98 -5.01 -5.79
CA TRP A 386 5.63 -4.95 -4.37
C TRP A 386 6.05 -3.62 -3.78
N MET A 387 5.13 -2.94 -3.07
CA MET A 387 5.38 -1.64 -2.44
C MET A 387 5.13 -1.72 -0.94
N THR A 388 6.18 -1.55 -0.13
CA THR A 388 6.08 -1.52 1.34
C THR A 388 6.13 -0.08 1.84
N PHE A 389 5.11 0.36 2.57
CA PHE A 389 5.14 1.65 3.27
C PHE A 389 5.94 1.54 4.56
N ALA A 390 7.08 2.19 4.58
CA ALA A 390 7.94 2.35 5.73
C ALA A 390 7.68 3.69 6.43
N SER A 391 7.83 3.75 7.74
CA SER A 391 7.89 5.03 8.44
C SER A 391 9.21 5.74 8.14
N VAL A 392 9.20 7.07 8.14
CA VAL A 392 10.43 7.91 7.97
C VAL A 392 11.51 7.60 8.99
N THR A 393 11.15 7.02 10.13
CA THR A 393 12.06 6.61 11.22
C THR A 393 12.52 5.14 11.11
N THR A 394 12.08 4.40 10.08
CA THR A 394 12.53 3.03 9.82
C THR A 394 14.04 3.00 9.66
N ARG A 395 14.69 2.07 10.38
CA ARG A 395 16.15 1.95 10.40
C ARG A 395 16.61 1.04 9.27
N THR A 396 17.53 1.52 8.47
CA THR A 396 18.15 0.76 7.38
C THR A 396 19.61 0.42 7.74
N LYS A 397 20.01 -0.84 7.56
CA LYS A 397 21.36 -1.32 7.84
C LYS A 397 21.81 -2.32 6.78
N GLN A 398 22.95 -2.09 6.18
CA GLN A 398 23.65 -3.10 5.41
C GLN A 398 24.35 -4.08 6.38
N VAL A 399 23.97 -5.35 6.36
CA VAL A 399 24.52 -6.37 7.27
C VAL A 399 25.71 -7.10 6.65
N SER A 400 25.76 -7.18 5.34
CA SER A 400 26.91 -7.60 4.52
C SER A 400 26.73 -7.05 3.10
N PRO A 401 27.75 -7.07 2.22
CA PRO A 401 27.58 -6.63 0.85
C PRO A 401 26.36 -7.29 0.17
N GLY A 402 25.48 -6.50 -0.42
CA GLY A 402 24.24 -6.94 -1.07
C GLY A 402 23.10 -7.37 -0.13
N ASN A 403 23.31 -7.37 1.20
CA ASN A 403 22.31 -7.81 2.17
C ASN A 403 21.91 -6.67 3.12
N TRP A 404 20.62 -6.40 3.19
CA TRP A 404 20.05 -5.27 3.91
C TRP A 404 18.96 -5.70 4.89
N ASP A 405 19.00 -5.11 6.09
CA ASP A 405 17.93 -5.22 7.09
C ASP A 405 17.30 -3.84 7.30
N LEU A 406 15.98 -3.82 7.21
CA LEU A 406 15.14 -2.67 7.55
C LEU A 406 14.30 -3.03 8.76
N THR A 407 14.39 -2.23 9.83
CA THR A 407 13.57 -2.41 11.03
C THR A 407 12.57 -1.28 11.11
N PHE A 408 11.29 -1.63 11.03
CA PHE A 408 10.21 -0.67 11.16
C PHE A 408 10.23 -0.03 12.55
N VAL A 409 10.14 1.28 12.58
CA VAL A 409 9.96 2.08 13.79
C VAL A 409 8.87 3.08 13.48
N LEU A 410 7.77 3.05 14.22
CA LEU A 410 6.68 4.02 14.04
C LEU A 410 7.19 5.41 14.45
N ASN A 411 6.93 6.43 13.61
CA ASN A 411 7.29 7.83 13.89
C ASN A 411 6.36 8.47 14.90
#